data_951374b2b40195000ca71b1ce7f8dae8
#
_entry.id   951374b2b40195000ca71b1ce7f8dae8
#
_cell.length_a   1.000
_cell.length_b   1.000
_cell.length_c   1.000
_cell.angle_alpha   90.00
_cell.angle_beta   90.00
_cell.angle_gamma   90.00
#
_symmetry.space_group_name_H-M   'P 1'
#
loop_
_entity.id
_entity.type
_entity.pdbx_description
1 polymer ?
#
loop_
_entity_poly.entity_id
_entity_poly.type
_entity_poly.pdbx_seq_one_letter_code
_entity_poly.pdbx_strand_id
1 'polypeptide(L)' 'MSTTSNSIPAEKENSILTVLSVSEVAEYLGVGKNRIYELLNDGKLNGFRMGSTWKISRMALENYILNVSKL' A
#
# COMPACT_ATOMS: atom_id res chain seq x y z
N MET A 1 1.65 28.85 -7.98
CA MET A 1 1.89 28.51 -7.80
C MET A 1 1.82 27.71 -7.70
N SER A 2 2.00 27.52 -7.53
CA SER A 2 2.05 26.83 -7.23
C SER A 2 2.31 26.09 -7.02
N THR A 3 2.51 25.91 -6.99
CA THR A 3 2.78 25.29 -6.73
C THR A 3 2.77 24.58 -6.26
N THR A 4 2.79 24.68 -6.10
CA THR A 4 2.90 24.12 -5.46
C THR A 4 2.76 23.18 -5.21
N SER A 5 2.47 22.97 -5.30
CA SER A 5 2.23 22.02 -5.07
C SER A 5 2.95 21.11 -5.18
N ASN A 6 3.50 21.02 -5.46
CA ASN A 6 4.19 20.20 -5.64
C ASN A 6 4.92 19.84 -4.82
N SER A 7 4.91 20.22 -4.39
CA SER A 7 5.71 19.98 -3.71
C SER A 7 5.48 19.47 -2.54
N ILE A 8 5.20 18.88 -1.98
CA ILE A 8 5.05 18.42 -0.74
C ILE A 8 5.19 16.96 -0.69
N PRO A 9 6.26 16.42 -1.09
CA PRO A 9 6.46 15.00 -1.10
C PRO A 9 6.32 14.36 0.26
N ALA A 10 6.77 15.04 1.30
CA ALA A 10 6.70 14.46 2.62
C ALA A 10 5.28 14.25 3.06
N GLU A 11 4.43 15.21 2.78
CA GLU A 11 3.03 15.08 3.10
C GLU A 11 2.39 13.98 2.33
N LYS A 12 2.75 13.87 1.06
CA LYS A 12 2.22 12.81 0.25
C LYS A 12 2.60 11.47 0.77
N GLU A 13 3.81 11.33 1.24
CA GLU A 13 4.28 10.05 1.74
C GLU A 13 3.50 9.60 2.95
N ASN A 14 2.96 10.55 3.70
CA ASN A 14 2.20 10.22 4.89
C ASN A 14 0.70 10.17 4.66
N SER A 15 0.27 10.40 3.44
CA SER A 15 -1.14 10.42 3.12
C SER A 15 -1.70 9.02 3.03
N ILE A 16 -2.89 8.81 3.58
CA ILE A 16 -3.55 7.51 3.47
C ILE A 16 -3.98 7.25 2.03
N LEU A 17 -3.94 8.28 1.19
CA LEU A 17 -4.29 8.11 -0.22
C LEU A 17 -3.09 7.71 -1.06
N THR A 18 -1.93 7.58 -0.45
CA THR A 18 -0.75 7.11 -1.16
C THR A 18 -0.99 5.70 -1.65
N VAL A 19 -0.58 5.45 -2.88
CA VAL A 19 -0.72 4.14 -3.50
C VAL A 19 0.64 3.48 -3.56
N LEU A 20 0.70 2.22 -3.15
CA LEU A 20 1.95 1.48 -3.04
C LEU A 20 1.95 0.32 -4.02
N SER A 21 3.15 -0.05 -4.46
CA SER A 21 3.32 -1.22 -5.29
C SER A 21 3.45 -2.46 -4.40
N VAL A 22 3.33 -3.63 -5.03
CA VAL A 22 3.54 -4.89 -4.32
C VAL A 22 4.93 -4.94 -3.72
N SER A 23 5.94 -4.48 -4.49
CA SER A 23 7.32 -4.46 -3.99
C SER A 23 7.45 -3.61 -2.74
N GLU A 24 6.82 -2.45 -2.74
CA GLU A 24 6.91 -1.55 -1.60
C GLU A 24 6.24 -2.14 -0.37
N VAL A 25 5.09 -2.76 -0.56
CA VAL A 25 4.40 -3.38 0.56
C VAL A 25 5.20 -4.57 1.10
N ALA A 26 5.76 -5.37 0.21
CA ALA A 26 6.58 -6.50 0.62
C ALA A 26 7.76 -6.05 1.45
N GLU A 27 8.41 -5.00 0.99
CA GLU A 27 9.56 -4.45 1.69
C GLU A 27 9.15 -3.87 3.03
N TYR A 28 8.05 -3.17 3.06
CA TYR A 28 7.57 -2.56 4.29
C TYR A 28 7.25 -3.61 5.35
N LEU A 29 6.63 -4.72 4.93
CA LEU A 29 6.26 -5.78 5.85
C LEU A 29 7.38 -6.79 6.10
N GLY A 30 8.45 -6.70 5.32
CA GLY A 30 9.57 -7.61 5.49
C GLY A 30 9.29 -9.01 5.00
N VAL A 31 8.48 -9.16 3.95
CA VAL A 31 8.16 -10.47 3.39
C VAL A 31 8.41 -10.45 1.89
N GLY A 32 8.31 -11.62 1.27
CA GLY A 32 8.49 -11.71 -0.16
C GLY A 32 7.25 -11.25 -0.91
N LYS A 33 7.44 -10.90 -2.19
CA LYS A 33 6.32 -10.48 -3.03
C LYS A 33 5.28 -11.57 -3.17
N ASN A 34 5.72 -12.81 -3.23
CA ASN A 34 4.77 -13.92 -3.36
C ASN A 34 3.78 -13.93 -2.22
N ARG A 35 4.26 -13.59 -1.04
CA ARG A 35 3.37 -13.52 0.13
C ARG A 35 2.32 -12.45 -0.06
N ILE A 36 2.72 -11.31 -0.63
CA ILE A 36 1.78 -10.23 -0.87
C ILE A 36 0.72 -10.66 -1.88
N TYR A 37 1.14 -11.34 -2.95
CA TYR A 37 0.18 -11.83 -3.94
C TYR A 37 -0.80 -12.80 -3.31
N GLU A 38 -0.33 -13.66 -2.42
CA GLU A 38 -1.23 -14.58 -1.72
C GLU A 38 -2.27 -13.83 -0.90
N LEU A 39 -1.83 -12.81 -0.18
CA LEU A 39 -2.73 -12.02 0.64
C LEU A 39 -3.77 -11.31 -0.21
N LEU A 40 -3.36 -10.80 -1.36
CA LEU A 40 -4.27 -10.14 -2.27
C LEU A 40 -5.29 -11.12 -2.85
N ASN A 41 -4.80 -12.28 -3.28
CA ASN A 41 -5.68 -13.28 -3.86
C ASN A 41 -6.67 -13.84 -2.85
N ASP A 42 -6.25 -13.94 -1.60
CA ASP A 42 -7.12 -14.45 -0.54
C ASP A 42 -8.07 -13.41 -0.01
N GLY A 43 -7.92 -12.17 -0.43
CA GLY A 43 -8.77 -11.10 0.07
C GLY A 43 -8.41 -10.63 1.46
N LYS A 44 -7.26 -11.05 1.98
CA LYS A 44 -6.84 -10.61 3.30
C LYS A 44 -6.21 -9.23 3.29
N LEU A 45 -5.63 -8.87 2.16
CA LEU A 45 -5.08 -7.54 1.94
C LEU A 45 -5.81 -6.98 0.73
N ASN A 46 -6.44 -5.84 0.91
CA ASN A 46 -7.20 -5.22 -0.17
C ASN A 46 -6.29 -4.46 -1.10
N GLY A 47 -6.48 -4.68 -2.39
CA GLY A 47 -5.74 -3.97 -3.40
C GLY A 47 -6.60 -3.83 -4.63
N PHE A 48 -6.07 -3.18 -5.63
CA PHE A 48 -6.79 -3.04 -6.90
C PHE A 48 -5.80 -3.20 -8.04
N ARG A 49 -6.32 -3.52 -9.20
CA ARG A 49 -5.46 -3.73 -10.36
C ARG A 49 -5.54 -2.54 -11.29
N MET A 50 -4.38 -2.11 -11.73
CA MET A 50 -4.30 -1.10 -12.77
C MET A 50 -3.58 -1.75 -13.92
N GLY A 51 -4.35 -2.12 -14.93
CA GLY A 51 -3.81 -2.93 -15.99
C GLY A 51 -3.46 -4.29 -15.43
N SER A 52 -2.23 -4.70 -15.57
CA SER A 52 -1.81 -5.99 -15.05
C SER A 52 -1.05 -5.87 -13.74
N THR A 53 -1.08 -4.70 -13.13
CA THR A 53 -0.29 -4.44 -11.93
C THR A 53 -1.20 -4.25 -10.72
N TRP A 54 -0.87 -4.92 -9.63
CA TRP A 54 -1.56 -4.72 -8.37
C TRP A 54 -1.05 -3.46 -7.70
N LYS A 55 -1.98 -2.71 -7.11
CA LYS A 55 -1.66 -1.53 -6.31
C LYS A 55 -2.39 -1.65 -4.99
N ILE A 56 -1.78 -1.14 -3.94
CA ILE A 56 -2.35 -1.20 -2.61
C ILE A 56 -2.34 0.19 -2.02
N SER A 57 -3.50 0.67 -1.57
CA SER A 57 -3.53 1.96 -0.91
C SER A 57 -2.91 1.84 0.47
N ARG A 58 -2.35 2.93 0.95
CA ARG A 58 -1.77 2.93 2.28
C ARG A 58 -2.82 2.61 3.33
N MET A 59 -4.04 3.09 3.13
CA MET A 59 -5.11 2.78 4.07
C MET A 59 -5.35 1.28 4.13
N ALA A 60 -5.37 0.61 2.99
CA ALA A 60 -5.59 -0.83 2.96
C ALA A 60 -4.48 -1.56 3.69
N LEU A 61 -3.24 -1.11 3.51
CA LEU A 61 -2.11 -1.70 4.19
C LEU A 61 -2.24 -1.52 5.70
N GLU A 62 -2.60 -0.33 6.13
CA GLU A 62 -2.74 -0.06 7.56
C GLU A 62 -3.87 -0.88 8.17
N ASN A 63 -4.96 -1.02 7.44
CA ASN A 63 -6.07 -1.86 7.92
C ASN A 63 -5.64 -3.31 8.06
N TYR A 64 -4.86 -3.80 7.10
CA TYR A 64 -4.34 -5.15 7.20
C TYR A 64 -3.49 -5.32 8.45
N ILE A 65 -2.61 -4.37 8.69
CA ILE A 65 -1.72 -4.45 9.85
C ILE A 65 -2.54 -4.45 11.14
N LEU A 66 -3.53 -3.59 11.21
CA LEU A 66 -4.39 -3.53 12.39
C LEU A 66 -5.12 -4.84 12.61
N ASN A 67 -5.62 -5.43 11.54
CA ASN A 67 -6.37 -6.68 11.64
C ASN A 67 -5.51 -7.83 12.13
N VAL A 68 -4.28 -7.94 11.62
CA VAL A 68 -3.45 -9.06 12.02
C VAL A 68 -2.79 -8.83 13.36
N SER A 69 -2.63 -7.59 13.76
CA SER A 69 -2.04 -7.28 15.06
C SER A 69 -3.03 -7.50 16.19
N LYS A 70 -4.24 -7.06 15.98
CA LYS A 70 -5.30 -7.28 16.94
C LYS A 70 -4.94 -6.93 18.35
N LEU A 71 -4.34 -5.82 18.49
CA LEU A 71 -4.02 -5.37 19.84
C LEU A 71 -5.12 -4.52 20.43
#